data_11f57d8d2e561033b09241630c2cc169
#
_entry.id   11f57d8d2e561033b09241630c2cc169
#
_cell.length_a   1.000
_cell.length_b   1.000
_cell.length_c   1.000
_cell.angle_alpha   90.00
_cell.angle_beta   90.00
_cell.angle_gamma   90.00
#
_symmetry.space_group_name_H-M   'P 1'
#
loop_
_entity.id
_entity.type
_entity.pdbx_description
1 polymer ?
#
loop_
_entity_poly.entity_id
_entity_poly.type
_entity_poly.pdbx_seq_one_letter_code
_entity_poly.pdbx_strand_id
1 'polypeptide(L)'
;VGTLVLLMNYNHPFTQLGNQVFPTTPIVSGVRGRVVEVPVQANQPLKTGDILFKIDPVPFEAEVARLEAKVKEASQGALGLESDLREAEAAVLKAQADRDKAQREFSRYQRGFDRGAFTEQDLDTRRQAYKAAEAMLDVAILQQEQAQIALESEIGGENTQVAQLLAELRKAEFNLEQTVVRAPTDGYVTQLALRPGVMAVPLPLAPAMTFVHTEDITYTAAFRQNSLQRLKAGFEAEFMFRAIPGKVFRGEVIDVIPAIGESQIQARGALLGTDALRTSGRVFAKLKITDDLSEYHLPMGTAVEVAVYSDSFTHVSVMRKVLIRMKSWQNYLYLDH
;
A
#
# COMPACT_ATOMS: atom_id res chain seq x y z
N VAL A 1 2.35 -53.08 27.36
CA VAL A 1 1.39 -52.21 26.63
C VAL A 1 1.53 -50.75 27.09
N GLY A 2 1.52 -50.42 28.38
CA GLY A 2 1.62 -49.05 28.90
C GLY A 2 2.85 -48.30 28.41
N THR A 3 4.03 -48.90 28.42
CA THR A 3 5.29 -48.30 27.95
C THR A 3 5.23 -47.96 26.44
N LEU A 4 4.65 -48.82 25.62
CA LEU A 4 4.49 -48.57 24.17
C LEU A 4 3.54 -47.40 23.90
N VAL A 5 2.46 -47.29 24.66
CA VAL A 5 1.52 -46.16 24.54
C VAL A 5 2.17 -44.85 24.95
N LEU A 6 3.00 -44.85 26.01
CA LEU A 6 3.77 -43.65 26.42
C LEU A 6 4.78 -43.23 25.33
N LEU A 7 5.55 -44.18 24.80
CA LEU A 7 6.51 -43.93 23.72
C LEU A 7 5.82 -43.38 22.45
N MET A 8 4.68 -43.96 22.08
CA MET A 8 3.88 -43.51 20.97
C MET A 8 3.36 -42.08 21.18
N ASN A 9 2.76 -41.79 22.34
CA ASN A 9 2.18 -40.48 22.62
C ASN A 9 3.24 -39.37 22.70
N TYR A 10 4.44 -39.69 23.20
CA TYR A 10 5.54 -38.74 23.29
C TYR A 10 6.21 -38.50 21.95
N ASN A 11 6.53 -39.55 21.17
CA ASN A 11 7.27 -39.42 19.92
C ASN A 11 6.37 -39.14 18.71
N HIS A 12 5.10 -39.50 18.73
CA HIS A 12 4.13 -39.30 17.65
C HIS A 12 2.89 -38.60 18.20
N PRO A 13 2.99 -37.29 18.49
CA PRO A 13 1.92 -36.52 19.10
C PRO A 13 0.67 -36.47 18.24
N PHE A 14 -0.47 -36.48 18.91
CA PHE A 14 -1.79 -36.35 18.29
C PHE A 14 -2.58 -35.23 18.97
N THR A 15 -3.34 -34.50 18.18
CA THR A 15 -4.25 -33.47 18.69
C THR A 15 -5.59 -33.52 17.96
N GLN A 16 -6.65 -33.19 18.68
CA GLN A 16 -8.00 -32.99 18.16
C GLN A 16 -8.30 -31.51 17.89
N LEU A 17 -7.36 -30.64 18.26
CA LEU A 17 -7.49 -29.19 18.15
C LEU A 17 -6.68 -28.69 16.96
N GLY A 18 -7.21 -28.92 15.78
CA GLY A 18 -6.70 -28.36 14.55
C GLY A 18 -7.82 -27.70 13.77
N ASN A 19 -7.50 -26.62 13.10
CA ASN A 19 -8.40 -25.89 12.24
C ASN A 19 -7.70 -25.49 10.94
N GLN A 20 -8.47 -25.46 9.88
CA GLN A 20 -8.05 -24.81 8.65
C GLN A 20 -7.97 -23.31 8.91
N VAL A 21 -6.83 -22.69 8.56
CA VAL A 21 -6.59 -21.27 8.69
C VAL A 21 -6.51 -20.67 7.29
N PHE A 22 -7.18 -19.57 7.12
CA PHE A 22 -7.22 -18.83 5.87
C PHE A 22 -7.07 -17.33 6.16
N PRO A 23 -6.28 -16.61 5.34
CA PRO A 23 -6.17 -15.16 5.49
C PRO A 23 -7.45 -14.48 5.02
N THR A 24 -7.84 -13.44 5.74
CA THR A 24 -8.94 -12.57 5.34
C THR A 24 -8.45 -11.13 5.27
N THR A 25 -8.92 -10.39 4.26
CA THR A 25 -8.61 -8.96 4.11
C THR A 25 -9.89 -8.16 4.13
N PRO A 26 -10.01 -7.18 5.04
CA PRO A 26 -11.10 -6.23 4.99
C PRO A 26 -10.92 -5.34 3.76
N ILE A 27 -11.86 -5.36 2.83
CA ILE A 27 -11.86 -4.48 1.66
C ILE A 27 -12.45 -3.14 2.05
N VAL A 28 -11.65 -2.10 1.90
CA VAL A 28 -12.03 -0.71 2.11
C VAL A 28 -11.86 0.06 0.81
N SER A 29 -12.60 1.15 0.65
CA SER A 29 -12.41 2.04 -0.49
C SER A 29 -11.11 2.85 -0.35
N GLY A 30 -10.39 3.02 -1.44
CA GLY A 30 -9.23 3.94 -1.49
C GLY A 30 -9.64 5.42 -1.56
N VAL A 31 -10.86 5.71 -2.05
CA VAL A 31 -11.40 7.05 -2.19
C VAL A 31 -12.83 7.12 -1.65
N ARG A 32 -13.26 8.32 -1.28
CA ARG A 32 -14.63 8.57 -0.83
C ARG A 32 -15.52 8.85 -2.02
N GLY A 33 -16.63 8.12 -2.15
CA GLY A 33 -17.60 8.36 -3.20
C GLY A 33 -18.83 7.45 -3.09
N ARG A 34 -19.84 7.73 -3.92
CA ARG A 34 -21.06 6.93 -3.99
C ARG A 34 -20.78 5.64 -4.77
N VAL A 35 -21.20 4.51 -4.24
CA VAL A 35 -21.13 3.24 -4.95
C VAL A 35 -22.22 3.20 -6.03
N VAL A 36 -21.82 2.92 -7.26
CA VAL A 36 -22.73 2.80 -8.41
C VAL A 36 -23.06 1.35 -8.74
N GLU A 37 -22.10 0.45 -8.55
CA GLU A 37 -22.24 -0.95 -8.93
C GLU A 37 -21.51 -1.87 -7.95
N VAL A 38 -22.12 -3.02 -7.63
CA VAL A 38 -21.53 -4.12 -6.85
C VAL A 38 -21.83 -5.42 -7.59
N PRO A 39 -20.98 -5.82 -8.56
CA PRO A 39 -21.24 -6.96 -9.43
C PRO A 39 -21.06 -8.31 -8.72
N VAL A 40 -20.33 -8.34 -7.59
CA VAL A 40 -20.01 -9.57 -6.87
C VAL A 40 -21.16 -10.03 -5.99
N GLN A 41 -21.27 -11.36 -5.84
CA GLN A 41 -22.16 -12.00 -4.87
C GLN A 41 -21.35 -12.66 -3.78
N ALA A 42 -21.92 -12.72 -2.57
CA ALA A 42 -21.26 -13.38 -1.45
C ALA A 42 -21.06 -14.88 -1.72
N ASN A 43 -19.90 -15.40 -1.30
CA ASN A 43 -19.50 -16.80 -1.39
C ASN A 43 -19.38 -17.37 -2.82
N GLN A 44 -19.25 -16.52 -3.84
CA GLN A 44 -18.90 -16.95 -5.18
C GLN A 44 -17.38 -16.83 -5.43
N PRO A 45 -16.78 -17.80 -6.13
CA PRO A 45 -15.36 -17.76 -6.44
C PRO A 45 -15.05 -16.59 -7.38
N LEU A 46 -14.00 -15.86 -7.05
CA LEU A 46 -13.49 -14.70 -7.78
C LEU A 46 -12.02 -14.92 -8.09
N LYS A 47 -11.57 -14.35 -9.21
CA LYS A 47 -10.18 -14.34 -9.62
C LYS A 47 -9.53 -13.00 -9.30
N THR A 48 -8.22 -13.02 -9.18
CA THR A 48 -7.39 -11.81 -9.06
C THR A 48 -7.75 -10.80 -10.14
N GLY A 49 -8.04 -9.56 -9.73
CA GLY A 49 -8.41 -8.48 -10.64
C GLY A 49 -9.91 -8.36 -10.94
N ASP A 50 -10.74 -9.31 -10.53
CA ASP A 50 -12.20 -9.19 -10.69
C ASP A 50 -12.74 -7.97 -9.94
N ILE A 51 -13.71 -7.30 -10.54
CA ILE A 51 -14.26 -6.05 -9.98
C ILE A 51 -15.17 -6.39 -8.80
N LEU A 52 -14.84 -5.87 -7.63
CA LEU A 52 -15.64 -6.03 -6.40
C LEU A 52 -16.77 -5.01 -6.33
N PHE A 53 -16.47 -3.75 -6.56
CA PHE A 53 -17.43 -2.66 -6.66
C PHE A 53 -16.85 -1.46 -7.39
N LYS A 54 -17.73 -0.59 -7.87
CA LYS A 54 -17.38 0.66 -8.54
C LYS A 54 -17.98 1.85 -7.80
N ILE A 55 -17.17 2.89 -7.68
CA ILE A 55 -17.55 4.20 -7.18
C ILE A 55 -17.85 5.09 -8.39
N ASP A 56 -18.73 6.07 -8.24
CA ASP A 56 -19.04 7.06 -9.27
C ASP A 56 -17.76 7.75 -9.76
N PRO A 57 -17.31 7.52 -11.00
CA PRO A 57 -16.07 8.07 -11.51
C PRO A 57 -16.20 9.54 -11.94
N VAL A 58 -17.42 10.04 -12.19
CA VAL A 58 -17.67 11.37 -12.80
C VAL A 58 -16.95 12.50 -12.08
N PRO A 59 -16.97 12.62 -10.73
CA PRO A 59 -16.25 13.69 -10.06
C PRO A 59 -14.72 13.59 -10.23
N PHE A 60 -14.19 12.37 -10.32
CA PHE A 60 -12.75 12.11 -10.48
C PHE A 60 -12.31 12.37 -11.92
N GLU A 61 -13.11 11.98 -12.92
CA GLU A 61 -12.87 12.28 -14.33
C GLU A 61 -12.87 13.80 -14.58
N ALA A 62 -13.80 14.53 -13.97
CA ALA A 62 -13.85 15.98 -14.05
C ALA A 62 -12.59 16.64 -13.46
N GLU A 63 -12.07 16.10 -12.36
CA GLU A 63 -10.86 16.61 -11.74
C GLU A 63 -9.61 16.34 -12.59
N VAL A 64 -9.50 15.15 -13.19
CA VAL A 64 -8.43 14.83 -14.15
C VAL A 64 -8.48 15.79 -15.34
N ALA A 65 -9.64 15.96 -15.97
CA ALA A 65 -9.81 16.87 -17.11
C ALA A 65 -9.45 18.33 -16.76
N ARG A 66 -9.82 18.78 -15.54
CA ARG A 66 -9.47 20.12 -15.04
C ARG A 66 -7.94 20.29 -14.91
N LEU A 67 -7.26 19.29 -14.36
CA LEU A 67 -5.82 19.34 -14.19
C LEU A 67 -5.05 19.19 -15.51
N GLU A 68 -5.53 18.35 -16.43
CA GLU A 68 -4.97 18.28 -17.81
C GLU A 68 -5.01 19.63 -18.51
N ALA A 69 -6.14 20.35 -18.41
CA ALA A 69 -6.26 21.69 -18.97
C ALA A 69 -5.26 22.67 -18.33
N LYS A 70 -5.09 22.63 -17.01
CA LYS A 70 -4.11 23.45 -16.29
C LYS A 70 -2.66 23.12 -16.66
N VAL A 71 -2.31 21.85 -16.81
CA VAL A 71 -0.98 21.41 -17.27
C VAL A 71 -0.71 21.99 -18.67
N LYS A 72 -1.69 21.90 -19.56
CA LYS A 72 -1.57 22.44 -20.92
C LYS A 72 -1.36 23.97 -20.90
N GLU A 73 -2.13 24.71 -20.11
CA GLU A 73 -2.00 26.15 -19.93
C GLU A 73 -0.60 26.51 -19.38
N ALA A 74 -0.15 25.85 -18.31
CA ALA A 74 1.17 26.08 -17.72
C ALA A 74 2.31 25.74 -18.69
N SER A 75 2.17 24.65 -19.46
CA SER A 75 3.16 24.28 -20.49
C SER A 75 3.26 25.34 -21.60
N GLN A 76 2.13 25.91 -22.01
CA GLN A 76 2.13 27.01 -22.96
C GLN A 76 2.77 28.27 -22.36
N GLY A 77 2.50 28.58 -21.09
CA GLY A 77 3.14 29.68 -20.38
C GLY A 77 4.66 29.49 -20.27
N ALA A 78 5.11 28.27 -19.96
CA ALA A 78 6.53 27.96 -19.90
C ALA A 78 7.27 28.18 -21.21
N LEU A 79 6.64 27.91 -22.36
CA LEU A 79 7.20 28.22 -23.69
C LEU A 79 7.33 29.71 -23.94
N GLY A 80 6.54 30.55 -23.25
CA GLY A 80 6.62 32.01 -23.34
C GLY A 80 7.85 32.59 -22.63
N LEU A 81 8.40 31.93 -21.62
CA LEU A 81 9.50 32.47 -20.79
C LEU A 81 10.77 32.82 -21.58
N GLU A 82 11.08 32.05 -22.63
CA GLU A 82 12.22 32.37 -23.51
C GLU A 82 12.00 33.65 -24.29
N SER A 83 10.75 33.93 -24.69
CA SER A 83 10.39 35.18 -25.36
C SER A 83 10.44 36.36 -24.40
N ASP A 84 9.99 36.19 -23.17
CA ASP A 84 10.06 37.21 -22.11
C ASP A 84 11.51 37.59 -21.78
N LEU A 85 12.40 36.60 -21.74
CA LEU A 85 13.85 36.84 -21.55
C LEU A 85 14.43 37.66 -22.70
N ARG A 86 14.12 37.32 -23.96
CA ARG A 86 14.59 38.09 -25.15
C ARG A 86 14.07 39.51 -25.13
N GLU A 87 12.81 39.74 -24.71
CA GLU A 87 12.26 41.08 -24.56
C GLU A 87 13.00 41.87 -23.49
N ALA A 88 13.28 41.28 -22.33
CA ALA A 88 14.05 41.90 -21.25
C ALA A 88 15.50 42.23 -21.69
N GLU A 89 16.15 41.33 -22.43
CA GLU A 89 17.48 41.59 -23.03
C GLU A 89 17.47 42.80 -23.99
N ALA A 90 16.45 42.88 -24.83
CA ALA A 90 16.30 44.02 -25.73
C ALA A 90 16.06 45.35 -24.97
N ALA A 91 15.30 45.28 -23.85
CA ALA A 91 15.09 46.42 -22.96
C ALA A 91 16.41 46.91 -22.31
N VAL A 92 17.27 46.00 -21.89
CA VAL A 92 18.61 46.31 -21.35
C VAL A 92 19.46 47.01 -22.41
N LEU A 93 19.51 46.49 -23.65
CA LEU A 93 20.28 47.11 -24.75
C LEU A 93 19.78 48.53 -25.06
N LYS A 94 18.47 48.75 -25.06
CA LYS A 94 17.87 50.06 -25.23
C LYS A 94 18.27 51.02 -24.10
N ALA A 95 18.07 50.59 -22.84
CA ALA A 95 18.41 51.41 -21.67
C ALA A 95 19.91 51.76 -21.61
N GLN A 96 20.78 50.83 -22.02
CA GLN A 96 22.21 51.04 -22.12
C GLN A 96 22.54 52.10 -23.17
N ALA A 97 21.91 52.04 -24.37
CA ALA A 97 22.12 53.05 -25.41
C ALA A 97 21.64 54.43 -24.96
N ASP A 98 20.52 54.54 -24.26
CA ASP A 98 19.98 55.76 -23.70
C ASP A 98 20.93 56.34 -22.61
N ARG A 99 21.41 55.50 -21.69
CA ARG A 99 22.39 55.89 -20.68
C ARG A 99 23.70 56.41 -21.31
N ASP A 100 24.22 55.70 -22.32
CA ASP A 100 25.46 56.12 -23.03
C ASP A 100 25.26 57.44 -23.76
N LYS A 101 24.09 57.69 -24.36
CA LYS A 101 23.75 58.97 -24.95
C LYS A 101 23.75 60.09 -23.90
N ALA A 102 23.04 59.87 -22.78
CA ALA A 102 22.92 60.82 -21.69
C ALA A 102 24.33 61.13 -21.07
N GLN A 103 25.17 60.12 -20.93
CA GLN A 103 26.55 60.25 -20.46
C GLN A 103 27.40 61.12 -21.38
N ARG A 104 27.32 60.87 -22.71
CA ARG A 104 28.06 61.69 -23.69
C ARG A 104 27.57 63.14 -23.67
N GLU A 105 26.29 63.40 -23.53
CA GLU A 105 25.75 64.75 -23.41
C GLU A 105 26.21 65.40 -22.11
N PHE A 106 26.10 64.76 -20.99
CA PHE A 106 26.58 65.29 -19.72
C PHE A 106 28.06 65.61 -19.77
N SER A 107 28.95 64.72 -20.30
CA SER A 107 30.36 64.96 -20.45
C SER A 107 30.68 66.12 -21.38
N ARG A 108 29.90 66.35 -22.43
CA ARG A 108 30.02 67.49 -23.31
C ARG A 108 29.70 68.79 -22.60
N TYR A 109 28.59 68.82 -21.84
CA TYR A 109 28.19 70.00 -21.07
C TYR A 109 29.15 70.30 -19.91
N GLN A 110 29.71 69.29 -19.26
CA GLN A 110 30.74 69.47 -18.23
C GLN A 110 31.98 70.20 -18.79
N ARG A 111 32.53 69.72 -19.94
CA ARG A 111 33.66 70.36 -20.58
C ARG A 111 33.34 71.78 -21.08
N GLY A 112 32.11 72.08 -21.49
CA GLY A 112 31.65 73.39 -21.90
C GLY A 112 31.49 74.34 -20.71
N PHE A 113 30.97 73.86 -19.59
CA PHE A 113 30.85 74.62 -18.35
C PHE A 113 32.24 75.05 -17.82
N ASP A 114 33.21 74.12 -17.81
CA ASP A 114 34.59 74.39 -17.43
C ASP A 114 35.27 75.50 -18.29
N ARG A 115 34.72 75.72 -19.50
CA ARG A 115 35.18 76.75 -20.42
C ARG A 115 34.29 78.00 -20.40
N GLY A 116 33.29 78.06 -19.54
CA GLY A 116 32.34 79.19 -19.46
C GLY A 116 31.28 79.24 -20.56
N ALA A 117 31.06 78.17 -21.32
CA ALA A 117 30.13 78.12 -22.47
C ALA A 117 28.69 77.76 -22.11
N PHE A 118 28.47 77.13 -20.95
CA PHE A 118 27.17 76.66 -20.45
C PHE A 118 26.94 77.15 -19.02
N THR A 119 25.64 77.24 -18.64
CA THR A 119 25.22 77.62 -17.29
C THR A 119 25.30 76.40 -16.32
N GLU A 120 25.34 76.66 -15.02
CA GLU A 120 25.24 75.62 -13.98
C GLU A 120 23.92 74.87 -14.07
N GLN A 121 22.83 75.57 -14.38
CA GLN A 121 21.51 74.99 -14.56
C GLN A 121 21.49 73.99 -15.72
N ASP A 122 22.14 74.35 -16.87
CA ASP A 122 22.22 73.42 -18.01
C ASP A 122 23.01 72.15 -17.64
N LEU A 123 24.11 72.31 -16.92
CA LEU A 123 24.95 71.21 -16.45
C LEU A 123 24.16 70.30 -15.50
N ASP A 124 23.44 70.90 -14.53
CA ASP A 124 22.66 70.09 -13.56
C ASP A 124 21.51 69.34 -14.23
N THR A 125 20.80 69.97 -15.21
CA THR A 125 19.80 69.30 -16.00
C THR A 125 20.35 68.05 -16.70
N ARG A 126 21.53 68.12 -17.30
CA ARG A 126 22.14 66.97 -17.99
C ARG A 126 22.66 65.92 -16.99
N ARG A 127 23.10 66.36 -15.80
CA ARG A 127 23.48 65.43 -14.72
C ARG A 127 22.28 64.63 -14.26
N GLN A 128 21.13 65.27 -14.03
CA GLN A 128 19.90 64.62 -13.63
C GLN A 128 19.37 63.63 -14.71
N ALA A 129 19.44 64.02 -15.99
CA ALA A 129 19.11 63.20 -17.13
C ALA A 129 20.01 61.94 -17.21
N TYR A 130 21.31 62.07 -16.97
CA TYR A 130 22.22 60.92 -16.91
C TYR A 130 21.89 59.98 -15.76
N LYS A 131 21.70 60.52 -14.53
CA LYS A 131 21.29 59.70 -13.35
C LYS A 131 19.95 58.96 -13.56
N ALA A 132 19.01 59.63 -14.20
CA ALA A 132 17.74 58.99 -14.55
C ALA A 132 17.90 57.84 -15.54
N ALA A 133 18.74 58.04 -16.57
CA ALA A 133 19.05 56.97 -17.53
C ALA A 133 19.81 55.80 -16.92
N GLU A 134 20.73 56.09 -15.96
CA GLU A 134 21.43 55.06 -15.19
C GLU A 134 20.48 54.24 -14.35
N ALA A 135 19.56 54.86 -13.60
CA ALA A 135 18.53 54.18 -12.83
C ALA A 135 17.59 53.32 -13.73
N MET A 136 17.26 53.78 -14.94
CA MET A 136 16.47 53.01 -15.89
C MET A 136 17.23 51.78 -16.41
N LEU A 137 18.53 51.86 -16.59
CA LEU A 137 19.34 50.72 -16.95
C LEU A 137 19.34 49.68 -15.83
N ASP A 138 19.51 50.12 -14.58
CA ASP A 138 19.48 49.21 -13.40
C ASP A 138 18.13 48.48 -13.32
N VAL A 139 17.02 49.16 -13.55
CA VAL A 139 15.68 48.54 -13.58
C VAL A 139 15.57 47.51 -14.71
N ALA A 140 16.09 47.80 -15.89
CA ALA A 140 16.07 46.87 -17.03
C ALA A 140 16.93 45.61 -16.74
N ILE A 141 18.08 45.78 -16.10
CA ILE A 141 18.95 44.67 -15.70
C ILE A 141 18.23 43.77 -14.69
N LEU A 142 17.56 44.33 -13.67
CA LEU A 142 16.77 43.57 -12.71
C LEU A 142 15.60 42.79 -13.35
N GLN A 143 14.95 43.40 -14.37
CA GLN A 143 13.91 42.71 -15.13
C GLN A 143 14.45 41.55 -15.95
N GLN A 144 15.63 41.74 -16.58
CA GLN A 144 16.31 40.62 -17.28
C GLN A 144 16.68 39.49 -16.31
N GLU A 145 17.22 39.81 -15.12
CA GLU A 145 17.55 38.79 -14.09
C GLU A 145 16.31 38.02 -13.63
N GLN A 146 15.18 38.70 -13.43
CA GLN A 146 13.91 38.05 -13.10
C GLN A 146 13.45 37.10 -14.21
N ALA A 147 13.53 37.51 -15.47
CA ALA A 147 13.16 36.67 -16.61
C ALA A 147 14.08 35.45 -16.74
N GLN A 148 15.38 35.64 -16.48
CA GLN A 148 16.37 34.55 -16.43
C GLN A 148 16.05 33.54 -15.35
N ILE A 149 15.79 33.98 -14.12
CA ILE A 149 15.44 33.11 -13.00
C ILE A 149 14.14 32.33 -13.29
N ALA A 150 13.17 33.01 -13.92
CA ALA A 150 11.91 32.33 -14.27
C ALA A 150 12.13 31.20 -15.29
N LEU A 151 12.99 31.45 -16.31
CA LEU A 151 13.34 30.44 -17.31
C LEU A 151 14.13 29.27 -16.72
N GLU A 152 15.06 29.55 -15.78
CA GLU A 152 15.90 28.54 -15.13
C GLU A 152 15.20 27.76 -14.01
N SER A 153 13.96 28.14 -13.66
CA SER A 153 13.19 27.46 -12.61
C SER A 153 12.65 26.14 -13.14
N GLU A 154 13.39 25.06 -12.87
CA GLU A 154 13.06 23.70 -13.31
C GLU A 154 13.10 22.69 -12.16
N ILE A 155 12.25 21.65 -12.27
CA ILE A 155 12.26 20.43 -11.43
C ILE A 155 12.25 19.23 -12.37
N GLY A 156 13.34 18.44 -12.36
CA GLY A 156 13.42 17.23 -13.19
C GLY A 156 13.38 17.46 -14.70
N GLY A 157 13.83 18.64 -15.17
CA GLY A 157 13.82 19.03 -16.59
C GLY A 157 12.52 19.67 -17.07
N GLU A 158 11.58 19.95 -16.18
CA GLU A 158 10.31 20.61 -16.45
C GLU A 158 10.22 21.92 -15.66
N ASN A 159 9.55 22.93 -16.21
CA ASN A 159 9.25 24.15 -15.47
C ASN A 159 8.56 23.81 -14.13
N THR A 160 8.96 24.47 -13.06
CA THR A 160 8.50 24.16 -11.68
C THR A 160 6.97 24.12 -11.57
N GLN A 161 6.26 25.04 -12.21
CA GLN A 161 4.80 25.08 -12.20
C GLN A 161 4.19 23.89 -12.95
N VAL A 162 4.76 23.54 -14.11
CA VAL A 162 4.34 22.36 -14.88
C VAL A 162 4.57 21.10 -14.08
N ALA A 163 5.74 20.93 -13.47
CA ALA A 163 6.09 19.78 -12.65
C ALA A 163 5.13 19.59 -11.45
N GLN A 164 4.74 20.68 -10.79
CA GLN A 164 3.76 20.63 -9.69
C GLN A 164 2.39 20.17 -10.19
N LEU A 165 1.89 20.74 -11.28
CA LEU A 165 0.60 20.36 -11.87
C LEU A 165 0.58 18.93 -12.39
N LEU A 166 1.69 18.43 -12.95
CA LEU A 166 1.84 17.02 -13.34
C LEU A 166 1.80 16.09 -12.13
N ALA A 167 2.35 16.50 -10.98
CA ALA A 167 2.24 15.72 -9.74
C ALA A 167 0.80 15.68 -9.21
N GLU A 168 0.07 16.80 -9.29
CA GLU A 168 -1.36 16.84 -8.94
C GLU A 168 -2.20 15.98 -9.90
N LEU A 169 -1.92 16.04 -11.20
CA LEU A 169 -2.59 15.23 -12.21
C LEU A 169 -2.41 13.74 -11.94
N ARG A 170 -1.18 13.28 -11.70
CA ARG A 170 -0.92 11.86 -11.34
C ARG A 170 -1.69 11.43 -10.09
N LYS A 171 -1.84 12.32 -9.10
CA LYS A 171 -2.66 12.03 -7.92
C LYS A 171 -4.14 11.91 -8.26
N ALA A 172 -4.65 12.75 -9.13
CA ALA A 172 -6.05 12.70 -9.57
C ALA A 172 -6.33 11.44 -10.41
N GLU A 173 -5.42 11.06 -11.30
CA GLU A 173 -5.48 9.81 -12.07
C GLU A 173 -5.47 8.59 -11.16
N PHE A 174 -4.57 8.56 -10.15
CA PHE A 174 -4.56 7.52 -9.15
C PHE A 174 -5.89 7.43 -8.38
N ASN A 175 -6.46 8.56 -7.98
CA ASN A 175 -7.77 8.58 -7.31
C ASN A 175 -8.89 8.06 -8.23
N LEU A 176 -8.84 8.37 -9.52
CA LEU A 176 -9.77 7.83 -10.51
C LEU A 176 -9.62 6.31 -10.65
N GLU A 177 -8.41 5.80 -10.70
CA GLU A 177 -8.17 4.34 -10.70
C GLU A 177 -8.75 3.67 -9.45
N GLN A 178 -8.63 4.30 -8.28
CA GLN A 178 -9.18 3.79 -7.02
C GLN A 178 -10.72 3.77 -6.96
N THR A 179 -11.42 4.32 -7.96
CA THR A 179 -12.89 4.20 -8.06
C THR A 179 -13.35 2.79 -8.43
N VAL A 180 -12.46 1.97 -8.98
CA VAL A 180 -12.73 0.56 -9.32
C VAL A 180 -11.94 -0.33 -8.38
N VAL A 181 -12.61 -0.89 -7.39
CA VAL A 181 -12.00 -1.79 -6.40
C VAL A 181 -12.03 -3.21 -6.92
N ARG A 182 -10.87 -3.88 -6.91
CA ARG A 182 -10.67 -5.22 -7.48
C ARG A 182 -10.22 -6.23 -6.43
N ALA A 183 -10.45 -7.51 -6.74
CA ALA A 183 -9.99 -8.63 -5.93
C ALA A 183 -8.45 -8.69 -5.90
N PRO A 184 -7.82 -8.72 -4.71
CA PRO A 184 -6.35 -8.74 -4.59
C PRO A 184 -5.72 -10.08 -5.00
N THR A 185 -6.45 -11.17 -4.80
CA THR A 185 -6.01 -12.55 -5.10
C THR A 185 -7.21 -13.38 -5.51
N ASP A 186 -6.99 -14.66 -5.80
CA ASP A 186 -8.08 -15.62 -5.97
C ASP A 186 -8.76 -15.89 -4.61
N GLY A 187 -10.08 -15.90 -4.59
CA GLY A 187 -10.83 -16.04 -3.36
C GLY A 187 -12.32 -15.80 -3.52
N TYR A 188 -12.98 -15.37 -2.47
CA TYR A 188 -14.38 -14.98 -2.50
C TYR A 188 -14.68 -13.91 -1.46
N VAL A 189 -15.76 -13.18 -1.67
CA VAL A 189 -16.25 -12.17 -0.73
C VAL A 189 -17.26 -12.80 0.22
N THR A 190 -17.12 -12.48 1.51
CA THR A 190 -18.14 -12.75 2.53
C THR A 190 -18.54 -11.44 3.22
N GLN A 191 -19.61 -11.44 3.99
CA GLN A 191 -20.10 -10.26 4.72
C GLN A 191 -20.25 -9.01 3.82
N LEU A 192 -20.90 -9.17 2.67
CA LEU A 192 -21.14 -8.09 1.73
C LEU A 192 -22.15 -7.08 2.30
N ALA A 193 -21.65 -6.03 2.96
CA ALA A 193 -22.44 -4.96 3.54
C ALA A 193 -22.76 -3.83 2.52
N LEU A 194 -21.96 -3.71 1.48
CA LEU A 194 -22.04 -2.63 0.50
C LEU A 194 -23.21 -2.83 -0.47
N ARG A 195 -23.92 -1.74 -0.79
CA ARG A 195 -25.00 -1.70 -1.77
C ARG A 195 -24.84 -0.50 -2.69
N PRO A 196 -25.30 -0.55 -3.94
CA PRO A 196 -25.40 0.63 -4.79
C PRO A 196 -26.16 1.76 -4.10
N GLY A 197 -25.68 2.98 -4.25
CA GLY A 197 -26.22 4.19 -3.61
C GLY A 197 -25.61 4.54 -2.25
N VAL A 198 -24.90 3.62 -1.60
CA VAL A 198 -24.22 3.87 -0.32
C VAL A 198 -22.90 4.63 -0.55
N MET A 199 -22.47 5.42 0.42
CA MET A 199 -21.16 6.09 0.39
C MET A 199 -20.07 5.14 0.86
N ALA A 200 -19.11 4.86 0.00
CA ALA A 200 -17.85 4.23 0.39
C ALA A 200 -16.89 5.28 0.98
N VAL A 201 -16.19 4.92 2.04
CA VAL A 201 -15.23 5.81 2.73
C VAL A 201 -13.93 5.05 3.03
N PRO A 202 -12.76 5.71 2.96
CA PRO A 202 -11.47 5.09 3.20
C PRO A 202 -11.15 4.98 4.71
N LEU A 203 -12.09 4.46 5.52
CA LEU A 203 -11.93 4.30 6.96
C LEU A 203 -12.04 2.83 7.35
N PRO A 204 -11.11 2.29 8.15
CA PRO A 204 -11.10 0.87 8.54
C PRO A 204 -12.22 0.48 9.52
N LEU A 205 -12.98 1.46 10.05
CA LEU A 205 -14.04 1.23 11.05
C LEU A 205 -15.27 0.50 10.48
N ALA A 206 -15.47 0.56 9.16
CA ALA A 206 -16.57 -0.13 8.50
C ALA A 206 -16.08 -0.66 7.12
N PRO A 207 -15.48 -1.85 7.07
CA PRO A 207 -15.08 -2.43 5.80
C PRO A 207 -16.30 -2.66 4.91
N ALA A 208 -16.13 -2.41 3.61
CA ALA A 208 -17.18 -2.61 2.61
C ALA A 208 -17.58 -4.09 2.52
N MET A 209 -16.62 -4.97 2.66
CA MET A 209 -16.75 -6.42 2.62
C MET A 209 -15.50 -7.09 3.18
N THR A 210 -15.61 -8.37 3.52
CA THR A 210 -14.48 -9.22 3.91
C THR A 210 -14.13 -10.15 2.76
N PHE A 211 -12.89 -10.09 2.30
CA PHE A 211 -12.36 -10.97 1.28
C PHE A 211 -11.62 -12.14 1.91
N VAL A 212 -11.92 -13.36 1.47
CA VAL A 212 -11.27 -14.61 1.92
C VAL A 212 -10.37 -15.10 0.80
N HIS A 213 -9.08 -15.24 1.10
CA HIS A 213 -8.09 -15.76 0.16
C HIS A 213 -8.12 -17.28 0.13
N THR A 214 -8.02 -17.86 -1.07
CA THR A 214 -8.02 -19.32 -1.28
C THR A 214 -6.67 -19.89 -1.69
N GLU A 215 -5.66 -19.04 -1.90
CA GLU A 215 -4.35 -19.48 -2.42
C GLU A 215 -3.49 -20.19 -1.36
N ASP A 216 -3.52 -19.73 -0.11
CA ASP A 216 -2.65 -20.22 0.97
C ASP A 216 -3.44 -20.91 2.08
N ILE A 217 -4.09 -22.02 1.74
CA ILE A 217 -4.79 -22.84 2.75
C ILE A 217 -3.75 -23.58 3.58
N THR A 218 -3.71 -23.25 4.87
CA THR A 218 -2.87 -23.95 5.85
C THR A 218 -3.70 -24.42 7.02
N TYR A 219 -3.15 -25.38 7.78
CA TYR A 219 -3.79 -25.90 8.96
C TYR A 219 -2.95 -25.52 10.18
N THR A 220 -3.59 -25.11 11.24
CA THR A 220 -2.93 -24.89 12.53
C THR A 220 -3.46 -25.88 13.54
N ALA A 221 -2.57 -26.59 14.19
CA ALA A 221 -2.93 -27.58 15.20
C ALA A 221 -2.23 -27.28 16.53
N ALA A 222 -2.97 -27.37 17.63
CA ALA A 222 -2.50 -27.09 18.98
C ALA A 222 -2.07 -28.39 19.69
N PHE A 223 -0.79 -28.59 19.83
CA PHE A 223 -0.20 -29.73 20.53
C PHE A 223 0.15 -29.37 21.99
N ARG A 224 0.27 -30.36 22.85
CA ARG A 224 0.75 -30.17 24.24
C ARG A 224 2.22 -29.78 24.24
N GLN A 225 2.65 -28.92 25.15
CA GLN A 225 4.05 -28.44 25.23
C GLN A 225 5.06 -29.56 25.45
N ASN A 226 4.68 -30.68 26.11
CA ASN A 226 5.55 -31.84 26.30
C ASN A 226 5.94 -32.53 24.98
N SER A 227 5.22 -32.25 23.88
CA SER A 227 5.52 -32.78 22.55
C SER A 227 6.40 -31.85 21.70
N LEU A 228 6.76 -30.67 22.22
CA LEU A 228 7.47 -29.63 21.44
C LEU A 228 8.77 -30.15 20.80
N GLN A 229 9.53 -30.96 21.54
CA GLN A 229 10.79 -31.53 21.03
C GLN A 229 10.59 -32.55 19.88
N ARG A 230 9.35 -32.97 19.64
CA ARG A 230 8.95 -33.92 18.61
C ARG A 230 8.11 -33.27 17.49
N LEU A 231 8.10 -31.95 17.46
CA LEU A 231 7.47 -31.15 16.42
C LEU A 231 8.57 -30.38 15.70
N LYS A 232 8.83 -30.71 14.45
CA LYS A 232 9.81 -30.02 13.60
C LYS A 232 9.27 -29.85 12.20
N ALA A 233 9.68 -28.79 11.52
CA ALA A 233 9.40 -28.60 10.11
C ALA A 233 9.89 -29.81 9.29
N GLY A 234 9.09 -30.22 8.31
CA GLY A 234 9.37 -31.36 7.44
C GLY A 234 8.93 -32.72 7.98
N PHE A 235 8.42 -32.82 9.21
CA PHE A 235 7.88 -34.08 9.72
C PHE A 235 6.56 -34.42 9.03
N GLU A 236 6.41 -35.73 8.71
CA GLU A 236 5.16 -36.30 8.19
C GLU A 236 4.01 -36.06 9.16
N ALA A 237 2.85 -35.67 8.63
CA ALA A 237 1.62 -35.52 9.37
C ALA A 237 0.48 -36.25 8.67
N GLU A 238 -0.45 -36.78 9.47
CA GLU A 238 -1.71 -37.32 8.98
C GLU A 238 -2.87 -36.52 9.54
N PHE A 239 -3.84 -36.26 8.67
CA PHE A 239 -5.02 -35.41 8.93
C PHE A 239 -6.28 -36.24 8.81
N MET A 240 -7.17 -36.06 9.75
CA MET A 240 -8.48 -36.68 9.76
C MET A 240 -9.56 -35.65 9.96
N PHE A 241 -10.52 -35.63 9.07
CA PHE A 241 -11.70 -34.76 9.15
C PHE A 241 -12.90 -35.59 9.62
N ARG A 242 -13.67 -35.05 10.57
CA ARG A 242 -14.94 -35.66 10.97
C ARG A 242 -15.97 -35.65 9.84
N ALA A 243 -15.89 -34.61 8.96
CA ALA A 243 -16.73 -34.48 7.79
C ALA A 243 -16.46 -35.53 6.69
N ILE A 244 -15.30 -36.23 6.75
CA ILE A 244 -14.91 -37.26 5.77
C ILE A 244 -14.55 -38.55 6.52
N PRO A 245 -15.55 -39.32 7.00
CA PRO A 245 -15.33 -40.55 7.74
C PRO A 245 -14.54 -41.58 6.92
N GLY A 246 -13.71 -42.38 7.60
CA GLY A 246 -12.96 -43.49 7.00
C GLY A 246 -11.74 -43.08 6.19
N LYS A 247 -11.48 -41.77 6.00
CA LYS A 247 -10.28 -41.29 5.25
C LYS A 247 -9.30 -40.58 6.14
N VAL A 248 -8.02 -40.70 5.80
CA VAL A 248 -6.89 -40.01 6.44
C VAL A 248 -6.02 -39.45 5.31
N PHE A 249 -5.68 -38.17 5.39
CA PHE A 249 -4.92 -37.44 4.39
C PHE A 249 -3.50 -37.20 4.87
N ARG A 250 -2.54 -37.25 3.95
CA ARG A 250 -1.12 -37.01 4.25
C ARG A 250 -0.78 -35.55 4.11
N GLY A 251 0.20 -35.13 4.88
CA GLY A 251 0.78 -33.81 4.80
C GLY A 251 2.05 -33.71 5.63
N GLU A 252 2.47 -32.49 5.87
CA GLU A 252 3.72 -32.20 6.57
C GLU A 252 3.60 -31.00 7.49
N VAL A 253 4.48 -30.95 8.47
CA VAL A 253 4.68 -29.79 9.35
C VAL A 253 5.49 -28.75 8.58
N ILE A 254 4.93 -27.56 8.39
CA ILE A 254 5.65 -26.43 7.75
C ILE A 254 6.54 -25.75 8.78
N ASP A 255 5.96 -25.42 9.93
CA ASP A 255 6.66 -24.66 10.97
C ASP A 255 5.98 -24.86 12.33
N VAL A 256 6.73 -24.61 13.40
CA VAL A 256 6.20 -24.55 14.77
C VAL A 256 6.23 -23.10 15.21
N ILE A 257 5.06 -22.53 15.52
CA ILE A 257 4.92 -21.12 15.85
C ILE A 257 5.76 -20.81 17.10
N PRO A 258 6.76 -19.91 16.99
CA PRO A 258 7.75 -19.70 18.05
C PRO A 258 7.21 -18.91 19.25
N ALA A 259 6.03 -18.28 19.11
CA ALA A 259 5.42 -17.47 20.15
C ALA A 259 4.01 -17.96 20.51
N ILE A 260 3.73 -18.03 21.80
CA ILE A 260 2.42 -18.39 22.33
C ILE A 260 1.69 -17.09 22.66
N GLY A 261 0.57 -16.82 21.98
CA GLY A 261 -0.18 -15.55 22.08
C GLY A 261 -0.67 -15.24 23.50
N GLU A 262 -0.92 -16.26 24.30
CA GLU A 262 -1.34 -16.15 25.71
C GLU A 262 -0.27 -15.51 26.61
N SER A 263 1.01 -15.53 26.18
CA SER A 263 2.13 -14.89 26.87
C SER A 263 2.51 -13.52 26.29
N GLN A 264 1.71 -12.99 25.38
CA GLN A 264 1.97 -11.69 24.75
C GLN A 264 1.72 -10.55 25.73
N ILE A 265 2.74 -9.77 26.02
CA ILE A 265 2.63 -8.52 26.77
C ILE A 265 2.20 -7.41 25.79
N GLN A 266 0.98 -6.94 25.92
CA GLN A 266 0.49 -5.79 25.16
C GLN A 266 0.61 -4.53 26.03
N ALA A 267 1.18 -3.45 25.48
CA ALA A 267 1.27 -2.15 26.12
C ALA A 267 -0.11 -1.47 26.15
N ARG A 268 -0.97 -1.89 27.07
CA ARG A 268 -2.34 -1.36 27.25
C ARG A 268 -2.49 -0.42 28.44
N GLY A 269 -1.39 -0.02 29.09
CA GLY A 269 -1.40 0.85 30.27
C GLY A 269 -1.95 0.20 31.57
N ALA A 270 -2.34 -1.08 31.55
CA ALA A 270 -2.79 -1.82 32.73
C ALA A 270 -1.65 -2.71 33.24
N LEU A 271 -1.57 -2.86 34.57
CA LEU A 271 -0.63 -3.80 35.23
C LEU A 271 -1.01 -5.25 34.90
N LEU A 272 0.00 -6.10 34.71
CA LEU A 272 -0.19 -7.54 34.46
C LEU A 272 -0.76 -8.19 35.72
N GLY A 273 -1.96 -8.78 35.61
CA GLY A 273 -2.53 -9.63 36.63
C GLY A 273 -2.01 -11.07 36.50
N THR A 274 -2.15 -11.86 37.59
CA THR A 274 -1.78 -13.29 37.60
C THR A 274 -2.53 -14.13 36.55
N ASP A 275 -3.71 -13.67 36.11
CA ASP A 275 -4.49 -14.34 35.07
C ASP A 275 -3.82 -14.28 33.68
N ALA A 276 -2.96 -13.28 33.43
CA ALA A 276 -2.17 -13.17 32.21
C ALA A 276 -1.06 -14.24 32.09
N LEU A 277 -0.75 -14.93 33.18
CA LEU A 277 0.25 -16.01 33.24
C LEU A 277 -0.38 -17.40 33.07
N ARG A 278 -1.69 -17.50 32.87
CA ARG A 278 -2.36 -18.79 32.58
C ARG A 278 -2.10 -19.17 31.14
N THR A 279 -1.08 -20.02 30.93
CA THR A 279 -0.82 -20.64 29.63
C THR A 279 -1.65 -21.90 29.46
N SER A 280 -2.21 -22.15 28.28
CA SER A 280 -2.95 -23.40 28.00
C SER A 280 -2.05 -24.63 27.96
N GLY A 281 -0.74 -24.47 28.08
CA GLY A 281 0.24 -25.55 27.94
C GLY A 281 0.26 -26.16 26.53
N ARG A 282 -0.07 -25.38 25.51
CA ARG A 282 -0.13 -25.80 24.10
C ARG A 282 0.84 -25.00 23.24
N VAL A 283 1.28 -25.66 22.16
CA VAL A 283 2.15 -25.08 21.09
C VAL A 283 1.42 -25.24 19.78
N PHE A 284 1.50 -24.25 18.94
CA PHE A 284 0.87 -24.29 17.62
C PHE A 284 1.87 -24.72 16.56
N ALA A 285 1.47 -25.69 15.74
CA ALA A 285 2.20 -26.08 14.54
C ALA A 285 1.38 -25.68 13.30
N LYS A 286 2.05 -25.12 12.31
CA LYS A 286 1.51 -24.83 10.99
C LYS A 286 1.79 -26.02 10.08
N LEU A 287 0.77 -26.54 9.43
CA LEU A 287 0.84 -27.76 8.64
C LEU A 287 0.18 -27.53 7.26
N LYS A 288 0.57 -28.38 6.32
CA LYS A 288 0.00 -28.40 4.97
C LYS A 288 -0.37 -29.82 4.60
N ILE A 289 -1.51 -29.99 3.96
CA ILE A 289 -1.92 -31.26 3.38
C ILE A 289 -1.31 -31.37 1.98
N THR A 290 -0.73 -32.52 1.65
CA THR A 290 -0.14 -32.83 0.36
C THR A 290 -1.09 -33.60 -0.55
N ASP A 291 -2.05 -34.32 0.01
CA ASP A 291 -3.07 -35.02 -0.72
C ASP A 291 -4.12 -34.05 -1.29
N ASP A 292 -4.74 -34.39 -2.41
CA ASP A 292 -5.78 -33.59 -3.04
C ASP A 292 -7.10 -33.69 -2.27
N LEU A 293 -7.65 -32.52 -1.89
CA LEU A 293 -8.95 -32.39 -1.21
C LEU A 293 -10.04 -31.81 -2.11
N SER A 294 -9.77 -31.59 -3.39
CA SER A 294 -10.69 -30.92 -4.33
C SER A 294 -12.02 -31.64 -4.50
N GLU A 295 -12.05 -32.96 -4.32
CA GLU A 295 -13.27 -33.78 -4.36
C GLU A 295 -14.22 -33.52 -3.18
N TYR A 296 -13.69 -32.95 -2.08
CA TYR A 296 -14.43 -32.75 -0.84
C TYR A 296 -14.76 -31.27 -0.65
N HIS A 297 -16.05 -30.95 -0.66
CA HIS A 297 -16.54 -29.60 -0.46
C HIS A 297 -16.48 -29.22 1.04
N LEU A 298 -15.28 -29.03 1.56
CA LEU A 298 -15.06 -28.65 2.94
C LEU A 298 -15.21 -27.12 3.09
N PRO A 299 -16.07 -26.64 4.00
CA PRO A 299 -16.12 -25.22 4.33
C PRO A 299 -14.79 -24.75 4.89
N MET A 300 -14.41 -23.49 4.58
CA MET A 300 -13.24 -22.87 5.18
C MET A 300 -13.38 -22.82 6.71
N GLY A 301 -12.28 -23.09 7.43
CA GLY A 301 -12.29 -23.16 8.87
C GLY A 301 -12.69 -24.52 9.44
N THR A 302 -12.87 -25.55 8.60
CA THR A 302 -13.20 -26.91 9.04
C THR A 302 -12.17 -27.42 10.08
N ALA A 303 -12.71 -27.98 11.17
CA ALA A 303 -11.90 -28.61 12.22
C ALA A 303 -11.26 -29.89 11.72
N VAL A 304 -10.02 -30.15 12.16
CA VAL A 304 -9.23 -31.30 11.77
C VAL A 304 -8.50 -31.89 12.97
N GLU A 305 -8.34 -33.19 12.99
CA GLU A 305 -7.50 -33.89 13.95
C GLU A 305 -6.18 -34.29 13.28
N VAL A 306 -5.06 -34.10 13.98
CA VAL A 306 -3.74 -34.21 13.37
C VAL A 306 -2.84 -35.11 14.22
N ALA A 307 -2.16 -36.04 13.55
CA ALA A 307 -1.04 -36.78 14.09
C ALA A 307 0.25 -36.37 13.38
N VAL A 308 1.33 -36.17 14.15
CA VAL A 308 2.66 -35.86 13.60
C VAL A 308 3.59 -37.01 13.90
N TYR A 309 4.44 -37.36 12.95
CA TYR A 309 5.38 -38.49 13.05
C TYR A 309 6.80 -37.96 13.10
N SER A 310 7.45 -38.08 14.27
CA SER A 310 8.87 -37.74 14.39
C SER A 310 9.75 -38.86 13.84
N ASP A 311 11.01 -38.56 13.64
CA ASP A 311 12.07 -39.47 13.20
C ASP A 311 12.51 -40.46 14.29
N SER A 312 12.02 -40.29 15.54
CA SER A 312 12.38 -41.11 16.70
C SER A 312 11.35 -42.23 16.91
N PHE A 313 11.83 -43.43 17.22
CA PHE A 313 10.99 -44.59 17.47
C PHE A 313 9.95 -44.90 16.39
N THR A 314 10.38 -44.84 15.11
CA THR A 314 9.53 -45.02 13.94
C THR A 314 8.65 -46.27 13.94
N HIS A 315 9.12 -47.35 14.57
CA HIS A 315 8.35 -48.60 14.70
C HIS A 315 7.05 -48.45 15.51
N VAL A 316 6.98 -47.50 16.46
CA VAL A 316 5.73 -47.23 17.21
C VAL A 316 4.81 -46.28 16.47
N SER A 317 5.27 -45.65 15.40
CA SER A 317 4.42 -44.80 14.53
C SER A 317 3.28 -45.60 13.89
N VAL A 318 3.51 -46.88 13.58
CA VAL A 318 2.51 -47.76 13.02
C VAL A 318 1.28 -47.85 13.91
N MET A 319 1.48 -47.91 15.24
CA MET A 319 0.36 -47.89 16.18
C MET A 319 -0.46 -46.62 16.07
N ARG A 320 0.19 -45.45 15.95
CA ARG A 320 -0.50 -44.16 15.78
C ARG A 320 -1.25 -44.11 14.45
N LYS A 321 -0.64 -44.63 13.37
CA LYS A 321 -1.26 -44.72 12.03
C LYS A 321 -2.51 -45.62 12.05
N VAL A 322 -2.48 -46.72 12.80
CA VAL A 322 -3.66 -47.59 12.97
C VAL A 322 -4.75 -46.86 13.78
N LEU A 323 -4.37 -46.21 14.88
CA LEU A 323 -5.34 -45.57 15.77
C LEU A 323 -6.06 -44.39 15.08
N ILE A 324 -5.36 -43.58 14.27
CA ILE A 324 -6.01 -42.48 13.57
C ILE A 324 -6.99 -42.99 12.51
N ARG A 325 -6.68 -44.11 11.83
CA ARG A 325 -7.58 -44.75 10.88
C ARG A 325 -8.82 -45.34 11.57
N MET A 326 -8.62 -46.05 12.70
CA MET A 326 -9.71 -46.55 13.50
C MET A 326 -10.64 -45.40 13.95
N LYS A 327 -10.05 -44.31 14.40
CA LYS A 327 -10.81 -43.16 14.84
C LYS A 327 -11.58 -42.50 13.66
N SER A 328 -10.97 -42.44 12.46
CA SER A 328 -11.67 -41.99 11.27
C SER A 328 -12.91 -42.85 10.94
N TRP A 329 -12.78 -44.18 11.07
CA TRP A 329 -13.91 -45.10 10.89
C TRP A 329 -14.99 -44.96 11.98
N GLN A 330 -14.62 -44.59 13.19
CA GLN A 330 -15.59 -44.32 14.26
C GLN A 330 -16.54 -43.19 13.90
N ASN A 331 -16.13 -42.23 13.11
CA ASN A 331 -16.98 -41.12 12.63
C ASN A 331 -18.18 -41.56 11.76
N TYR A 332 -18.18 -42.83 11.27
CA TYR A 332 -19.39 -43.41 10.65
C TYR A 332 -20.43 -43.87 11.71
N LEU A 333 -19.96 -44.18 12.92
CA LEU A 333 -20.82 -44.74 13.96
C LEU A 333 -21.39 -43.70 14.90
N TYR A 334 -20.63 -42.60 15.12
CA TYR A 334 -21.05 -41.52 15.98
C TYR A 334 -21.70 -40.42 15.11
N LEU A 335 -22.99 -40.55 14.93
CA LEU A 335 -23.85 -39.45 14.57
C LEU A 335 -24.05 -38.63 15.84
N ASP A 336 -23.33 -37.51 16.02
CA ASP A 336 -23.57 -36.60 17.12
C ASP A 336 -25.03 -36.10 17.03
N HIS A 337 -25.81 -36.45 18.01
CA HIS A 337 -27.16 -35.94 18.22
C HIS A 337 -27.13 -34.70 19.08
#